data_18c00979370c72055db9fc055b276842
#
_entry.id   18c00979370c72055db9fc055b276842
#
_cell.length_a   1.000
_cell.length_b   1.000
_cell.length_c   1.000
_cell.angle_alpha   90.00
_cell.angle_beta   90.00
_cell.angle_gamma   90.00
#
_symmetry.space_group_name_H-M   'P 1'
#
loop_
_entity.id
_entity.type
_entity.pdbx_description
1 polymer ?
#
loop_
_entity_poly.entity_id
_entity_poly.type
_entity_poly.pdbx_seq_one_letter_code
_entity_poly.pdbx_strand_id
1 'polypeptide(L)'
;GALARKGLLVKDGSALERLAEIDTALFDKTGTLTVGEPVPELGHLTDRQAAITQALARTSCHPLSKSITRALEGRGVEAIDLSGVRETGGNGVSAVLDGIPVALTRPETGGIRIATGLRIGEEVTNIAFDDPVRPDVKSTLDELAAAGIESTVVSGDRAGPVSAVAGDLELEWKAELHPDAKLAHIEELKSAGHHPLMVGDGINDGPALAAAHASIAPGSASDVSQQAADAVFLGRSLRPVVLAVRVARRTMRIVRQNFTFAIVYNVFAVPLALAGLVTPLIAAVAMSLSSLVVVGNSLRLARAAQ
;
A
#
# COMPACT_ATOMS: atom_id res chain seq x y z
N GLY A 1 -7.07 18.62 5.31
CA GLY A 1 -7.94 18.82 6.48
C GLY A 1 -8.57 17.55 7.02
N ALA A 2 -9.77 17.18 6.57
CA ALA A 2 -10.52 16.05 7.18
C ALA A 2 -9.88 14.68 6.90
N LEU A 3 -9.37 14.43 5.70
CA LEU A 3 -8.67 13.19 5.33
C LEU A 3 -7.37 13.01 6.12
N ALA A 4 -6.60 14.08 6.33
CA ALA A 4 -5.34 14.00 7.10
C ALA A 4 -5.58 13.55 8.55
N ARG A 5 -6.71 13.97 9.16
CA ARG A 5 -7.10 13.51 10.52
C ARG A 5 -7.47 12.02 10.58
N LYS A 6 -7.81 11.42 9.44
CA LYS A 6 -8.09 9.97 9.27
C LYS A 6 -6.86 9.20 8.78
N GLY A 7 -5.67 9.83 8.81
CA GLY A 7 -4.43 9.20 8.40
C GLY A 7 -4.26 9.07 6.88
N LEU A 8 -4.95 9.89 6.06
CA LEU A 8 -4.77 9.92 4.62
C LEU A 8 -4.28 11.30 4.16
N LEU A 9 -3.10 11.35 3.58
CA LEU A 9 -2.50 12.53 2.99
C LEU A 9 -2.64 12.46 1.48
N VAL A 10 -3.35 13.40 0.88
CA VAL A 10 -3.55 13.48 -0.58
C VAL A 10 -2.66 14.61 -1.11
N LYS A 11 -1.96 14.34 -2.19
CA LYS A 11 -0.94 15.25 -2.76
C LYS A 11 -1.57 16.53 -3.30
N ASP A 12 -2.62 16.40 -4.10
CA ASP A 12 -3.30 17.53 -4.73
C ASP A 12 -4.77 17.23 -5.05
N GLY A 13 -5.46 18.22 -5.65
CA GLY A 13 -6.87 18.08 -6.02
C GLY A 13 -7.10 17.11 -7.20
N SER A 14 -6.17 17.02 -8.15
CA SER A 14 -6.28 16.13 -9.30
C SER A 14 -6.18 14.66 -8.92
N ALA A 15 -5.47 14.34 -7.81
CA ALA A 15 -5.46 13.01 -7.23
C ALA A 15 -6.86 12.55 -6.78
N LEU A 16 -7.68 13.46 -6.25
CA LEU A 16 -9.07 13.13 -5.92
C LEU A 16 -9.93 12.87 -7.16
N GLU A 17 -9.67 13.57 -8.27
CA GLU A 17 -10.38 13.30 -9.55
C GLU A 17 -10.05 11.90 -10.03
N ARG A 18 -8.76 11.53 -10.11
CA ARG A 18 -8.32 10.19 -10.53
C ARG A 18 -8.85 9.10 -9.60
N LEU A 19 -8.78 9.28 -8.29
CA LEU A 19 -9.33 8.34 -7.31
C LEU A 19 -10.84 8.12 -7.40
N ALA A 20 -11.59 9.08 -7.94
CA ALA A 20 -13.03 8.93 -8.13
C ALA A 20 -13.38 8.03 -9.33
N GLU A 21 -12.49 7.90 -10.30
CA GLU A 21 -12.71 7.21 -11.57
C GLU A 21 -12.27 5.74 -11.53
N ILE A 22 -11.53 5.30 -10.50
CA ILE A 22 -10.99 3.95 -10.44
C ILE A 22 -12.08 2.87 -10.51
N ASP A 23 -11.80 1.81 -11.26
CA ASP A 23 -12.62 0.62 -11.43
C ASP A 23 -11.88 -0.68 -11.07
N THR A 24 -10.56 -0.63 -11.02
CA THR A 24 -9.67 -1.76 -10.73
C THR A 24 -8.63 -1.33 -9.70
N ALA A 25 -8.29 -2.21 -8.75
CA ALA A 25 -7.26 -1.97 -7.74
C ALA A 25 -6.21 -3.08 -7.75
N LEU A 26 -4.95 -2.69 -7.86
CA LEU A 26 -3.80 -3.58 -7.82
C LEU A 26 -3.09 -3.39 -6.48
N PHE A 27 -2.97 -4.44 -5.71
CA PHE A 27 -2.31 -4.41 -4.41
C PHE A 27 -0.98 -5.15 -4.46
N ASP A 28 0.11 -4.48 -4.10
CA ASP A 28 1.32 -5.21 -3.77
C ASP A 28 1.08 -6.06 -2.51
N LYS A 29 1.79 -7.18 -2.38
CA LYS A 29 1.64 -8.07 -1.23
C LYS A 29 2.36 -7.51 0.00
N THR A 30 3.67 -7.39 -0.11
CA THR A 30 4.58 -7.15 1.03
C THR A 30 4.53 -5.69 1.48
N GLY A 31 4.30 -5.45 2.79
CA GLY A 31 4.18 -4.09 3.33
C GLY A 31 2.87 -3.38 2.98
N THR A 32 2.05 -3.92 2.07
CA THR A 32 0.78 -3.36 1.62
C THR A 32 -0.40 -4.19 2.14
N LEU A 33 -0.64 -5.40 1.64
CA LEU A 33 -1.64 -6.32 2.20
C LEU A 33 -1.16 -6.93 3.50
N THR A 34 0.14 -7.21 3.60
CA THR A 34 0.79 -7.66 4.83
C THR A 34 1.32 -6.46 5.62
N VAL A 35 1.70 -6.71 6.87
CA VAL A 35 2.28 -5.66 7.73
C VAL A 35 3.68 -5.27 7.25
N GLY A 36 4.37 -6.15 6.50
CA GLY A 36 5.75 -5.94 6.08
C GLY A 36 6.77 -6.11 7.22
N GLU A 37 6.33 -6.68 8.32
CA GLU A 37 7.16 -7.03 9.47
C GLU A 37 7.11 -8.55 9.66
N PRO A 38 7.90 -9.32 8.90
CA PRO A 38 7.88 -10.78 8.99
C PRO A 38 8.30 -11.23 10.40
N VAL A 39 7.54 -12.15 10.99
CA VAL A 39 7.75 -12.69 12.33
C VAL A 39 8.42 -14.05 12.21
N PRO A 40 9.65 -14.27 12.77
CA PRO A 40 10.33 -15.53 12.68
C PRO A 40 9.73 -16.59 13.63
N GLU A 41 9.58 -17.82 13.16
CA GLU A 41 9.23 -18.98 13.97
C GLU A 41 10.50 -19.58 14.63
N LEU A 42 10.77 -19.21 15.85
CA LEU A 42 12.00 -19.57 16.57
C LEU A 42 11.80 -20.65 17.64
N GLY A 43 10.57 -21.16 17.82
CA GLY A 43 10.22 -22.08 18.90
C GLY A 43 10.88 -23.46 18.80
N HIS A 44 11.35 -23.84 17.62
CA HIS A 44 12.03 -25.12 17.37
C HIS A 44 13.55 -25.05 17.51
N LEU A 45 14.12 -23.85 17.66
CA LEU A 45 15.56 -23.68 17.85
C LEU A 45 15.97 -24.03 19.27
N THR A 46 17.10 -24.75 19.40
CA THR A 46 17.78 -24.91 20.68
C THR A 46 18.37 -23.58 21.16
N ASP A 47 18.69 -23.45 22.44
CA ASP A 47 19.28 -22.23 23.00
C ASP A 47 20.57 -21.85 22.27
N ARG A 48 21.41 -22.85 21.93
CA ARG A 48 22.66 -22.64 21.15
C ARG A 48 22.37 -22.15 19.74
N GLN A 49 21.40 -22.74 19.06
CA GLN A 49 21.00 -22.31 17.71
C GLN A 49 20.42 -20.89 17.76
N ALA A 50 19.60 -20.55 18.77
CA ALA A 50 19.05 -19.22 18.95
C ALA A 50 20.17 -18.18 19.20
N ALA A 51 21.19 -18.51 20.00
CA ALA A 51 22.34 -17.67 20.27
C ALA A 51 23.16 -17.38 19.01
N ILE A 52 23.49 -18.42 18.23
CA ILE A 52 24.19 -18.28 16.93
C ILE A 52 23.36 -17.45 15.94
N THR A 53 22.07 -17.74 15.85
CA THR A 53 21.14 -17.02 14.99
C THR A 53 21.10 -15.54 15.34
N GLN A 54 21.01 -15.18 16.62
CA GLN A 54 21.01 -13.80 17.07
C GLN A 54 22.33 -13.10 16.77
N ALA A 55 23.47 -13.75 17.03
CA ALA A 55 24.78 -13.20 16.77
C ALA A 55 24.98 -12.89 15.26
N LEU A 56 24.58 -13.81 14.37
CA LEU A 56 24.61 -13.59 12.93
C LEU A 56 23.62 -12.49 12.48
N ALA A 57 22.40 -12.52 12.99
CA ALA A 57 21.34 -11.58 12.59
C ALA A 57 21.70 -10.12 12.96
N ARG A 58 22.35 -9.88 14.07
CA ARG A 58 22.82 -8.54 14.51
C ARG A 58 23.81 -7.90 13.55
N THR A 59 24.54 -8.69 12.77
CA THR A 59 25.54 -8.18 11.83
C THR A 59 25.00 -7.86 10.45
N SER A 60 23.71 -8.12 10.20
CA SER A 60 23.07 -7.91 8.90
C SER A 60 21.99 -6.82 8.94
N CYS A 61 21.95 -6.01 7.88
CA CYS A 61 20.89 -5.00 7.69
C CYS A 61 19.63 -5.57 7.02
N HIS A 62 19.60 -6.85 6.67
CA HIS A 62 18.49 -7.48 5.98
C HIS A 62 17.20 -7.47 6.84
N PRO A 63 16.00 -7.23 6.28
CA PRO A 63 14.74 -7.17 7.04
C PRO A 63 14.46 -8.41 7.89
N LEU A 64 14.73 -9.62 7.37
CA LEU A 64 14.56 -10.87 8.12
C LEU A 64 15.53 -10.96 9.31
N SER A 65 16.77 -10.52 9.15
CA SER A 65 17.76 -10.49 10.24
C SER A 65 17.35 -9.51 11.34
N LYS A 66 16.87 -8.32 10.98
CA LYS A 66 16.32 -7.35 11.94
C LYS A 66 15.15 -7.93 12.73
N SER A 67 14.29 -8.69 12.06
CA SER A 67 13.13 -9.34 12.67
C SER A 67 13.57 -10.43 13.66
N ILE A 68 14.55 -11.26 13.29
CA ILE A 68 15.16 -12.26 14.20
C ILE A 68 15.77 -11.58 15.42
N THR A 69 16.57 -10.53 15.23
CA THR A 69 17.21 -9.79 16.31
C THR A 69 16.16 -9.28 17.30
N ARG A 70 15.11 -8.62 16.81
CA ARG A 70 14.01 -8.12 17.65
C ARG A 70 13.29 -9.23 18.39
N ALA A 71 13.04 -10.36 17.74
CA ALA A 71 12.33 -11.49 18.37
C ALA A 71 13.15 -12.20 19.46
N LEU A 72 14.48 -12.16 19.36
CA LEU A 72 15.38 -12.80 20.34
C LEU A 72 15.85 -11.84 21.44
N GLU A 73 15.77 -10.52 21.27
CA GLU A 73 16.18 -9.54 22.30
C GLU A 73 15.47 -9.71 23.65
N GLY A 74 14.23 -10.21 23.66
CA GLY A 74 13.46 -10.46 24.89
C GLY A 74 13.63 -11.85 25.51
N ARG A 75 14.40 -12.76 24.88
CA ARG A 75 14.52 -14.17 25.33
C ARG A 75 15.71 -14.45 26.23
N GLY A 76 16.56 -13.45 26.55
CA GLY A 76 17.74 -13.67 27.41
C GLY A 76 18.77 -14.64 26.80
N VAL A 77 18.91 -14.63 25.49
CA VAL A 77 19.81 -15.50 24.75
C VAL A 77 21.27 -15.12 25.06
N GLU A 78 22.11 -16.11 25.28
CA GLU A 78 23.54 -15.92 25.58
C GLU A 78 24.26 -15.20 24.44
N ALA A 79 25.11 -14.23 24.77
CA ALA A 79 25.91 -13.52 23.79
C ALA A 79 27.04 -14.43 23.29
N ILE A 80 27.15 -14.57 21.96
CA ILE A 80 28.22 -15.34 21.30
C ILE A 80 29.06 -14.40 20.44
N ASP A 81 30.38 -14.50 20.58
CA ASP A 81 31.32 -13.77 19.74
C ASP A 81 31.63 -14.56 18.47
N LEU A 82 31.40 -13.95 17.33
CA LEU A 82 31.68 -14.51 16.02
C LEU A 82 32.94 -13.89 15.43
N SER A 83 33.74 -14.71 14.76
CA SER A 83 34.93 -14.25 14.01
C SER A 83 34.68 -14.33 12.51
N GLY A 84 35.41 -13.49 11.74
CA GLY A 84 35.37 -13.54 10.28
C GLY A 84 34.03 -13.25 9.65
N VAL A 85 33.20 -12.41 10.28
CA VAL A 85 31.85 -12.04 9.80
C VAL A 85 31.92 -11.42 8.41
N ARG A 86 31.10 -11.93 7.48
CA ARG A 86 30.95 -11.43 6.11
C ARG A 86 29.48 -11.42 5.71
N GLU A 87 28.99 -10.28 5.25
CA GLU A 87 27.69 -10.18 4.60
C GLU A 87 27.89 -10.14 3.06
N THR A 88 27.19 -11.02 2.37
CA THR A 88 27.21 -11.09 0.90
C THR A 88 25.82 -10.82 0.36
N GLY A 89 25.66 -9.75 -0.39
CA GLY A 89 24.37 -9.36 -0.96
C GLY A 89 23.73 -10.51 -1.73
N GLY A 90 22.49 -10.82 -1.37
CA GLY A 90 21.72 -11.92 -1.97
C GLY A 90 22.04 -13.33 -1.43
N ASN A 91 23.14 -13.55 -0.71
CA ASN A 91 23.54 -14.86 -0.16
C ASN A 91 23.38 -14.96 1.36
N GLY A 92 23.33 -13.81 2.05
CA GLY A 92 23.17 -13.78 3.50
C GLY A 92 24.44 -13.42 4.25
N VAL A 93 24.51 -13.77 5.54
CA VAL A 93 25.63 -13.50 6.43
C VAL A 93 26.31 -14.80 6.87
N SER A 94 27.63 -14.82 6.89
CA SER A 94 28.46 -15.95 7.31
C SER A 94 29.52 -15.52 8.31
N ALA A 95 29.94 -16.43 9.19
CA ALA A 95 30.96 -16.24 10.21
C ALA A 95 31.59 -17.57 10.62
N VAL A 96 32.52 -17.53 11.56
CA VAL A 96 33.12 -18.71 12.19
C VAL A 96 32.92 -18.63 13.71
N LEU A 97 32.42 -19.70 14.29
CA LEU A 97 32.28 -19.91 15.73
C LEU A 97 33.13 -21.12 16.16
N ASP A 98 34.16 -20.91 16.98
CA ASP A 98 35.05 -21.98 17.47
C ASP A 98 35.64 -22.88 16.35
N GLY A 99 35.98 -22.27 15.20
CA GLY A 99 36.46 -23.00 14.03
C GLY A 99 35.38 -23.65 13.16
N ILE A 100 34.10 -23.57 13.55
CA ILE A 100 32.98 -24.12 12.79
C ILE A 100 32.35 -22.99 11.94
N PRO A 101 32.15 -23.18 10.62
CA PRO A 101 31.47 -22.22 9.79
C PRO A 101 29.98 -22.13 10.18
N VAL A 102 29.49 -20.91 10.36
CA VAL A 102 28.08 -20.63 10.66
C VAL A 102 27.53 -19.58 9.71
N ALA A 103 26.27 -19.71 9.29
CA ALA A 103 25.67 -18.75 8.35
C ALA A 103 24.15 -18.67 8.46
N LEU A 104 23.62 -17.48 8.12
CA LEU A 104 22.21 -17.29 7.76
C LEU A 104 22.13 -17.07 6.24
N THR A 105 21.55 -18.02 5.53
CA THR A 105 21.53 -18.05 4.07
C THR A 105 20.10 -18.20 3.53
N ARG A 106 19.94 -18.13 2.23
CA ARG A 106 18.68 -18.53 1.60
C ARG A 106 18.44 -20.03 1.88
N PRO A 107 17.15 -20.44 2.10
CA PRO A 107 16.84 -21.85 2.29
C PRO A 107 17.16 -22.64 1.01
N GLU A 108 17.69 -23.84 1.16
CA GLU A 108 18.06 -24.72 0.04
C GLU A 108 16.83 -25.25 -0.72
N THR A 109 15.71 -25.40 -0.02
CA THR A 109 14.42 -25.85 -0.58
C THR A 109 13.46 -24.69 -0.70
N GLY A 110 12.91 -24.47 -1.90
CA GLY A 110 11.85 -23.51 -2.15
C GLY A 110 10.56 -23.94 -1.48
N GLY A 111 10.21 -23.29 -0.35
CA GLY A 111 8.93 -23.48 0.34
C GLY A 111 7.89 -22.46 -0.08
N ILE A 112 6.63 -22.69 0.34
CA ILE A 112 5.51 -21.75 0.18
C ILE A 112 5.71 -20.50 1.08
N ARG A 113 6.51 -20.61 2.15
CA ARG A 113 6.72 -19.55 3.15
C ARG A 113 8.07 -18.86 2.98
N ILE A 114 8.14 -17.61 3.41
CA ILE A 114 9.41 -16.90 3.54
C ILE A 114 10.25 -17.63 4.58
N ALA A 115 11.51 -17.92 4.30
CA ALA A 115 12.39 -18.62 5.23
C ALA A 115 13.86 -18.18 5.06
N THR A 116 14.65 -18.40 6.10
CA THR A 116 16.13 -18.38 6.07
C THR A 116 16.69 -19.68 6.62
N GLY A 117 17.80 -20.14 6.09
CA GLY A 117 18.51 -21.32 6.60
C GLY A 117 19.60 -20.91 7.58
N LEU A 118 19.53 -21.39 8.81
CA LEU A 118 20.65 -21.38 9.76
C LEU A 118 21.54 -22.57 9.44
N ARG A 119 22.76 -22.32 9.05
CA ARG A 119 23.80 -23.36 8.81
C ARG A 119 24.79 -23.36 9.97
N ILE A 120 25.07 -24.52 10.52
CA ILE A 120 26.12 -24.75 11.52
C ILE A 120 26.94 -25.95 11.06
N GLY A 121 28.13 -25.70 10.49
CA GLY A 121 28.88 -26.73 9.79
C GLY A 121 28.09 -27.28 8.60
N GLU A 122 27.73 -28.56 8.63
CA GLU A 122 26.92 -29.22 7.60
C GLU A 122 25.41 -29.24 7.95
N GLU A 123 25.05 -28.96 9.18
CA GLU A 123 23.66 -28.96 9.63
C GLU A 123 22.94 -27.70 9.16
N VAL A 124 21.73 -27.85 8.59
CA VAL A 124 20.88 -26.74 8.15
C VAL A 124 19.52 -26.83 8.86
N THR A 125 19.16 -25.76 9.56
CA THR A 125 17.87 -25.59 10.19
C THR A 125 17.13 -24.43 9.52
N ASN A 126 15.96 -24.69 8.97
CA ASN A 126 15.16 -23.63 8.33
C ASN A 126 14.36 -22.87 9.39
N ILE A 127 14.45 -21.56 9.34
CA ILE A 127 13.65 -20.61 10.12
C ILE A 127 12.60 -20.02 9.19
N ALA A 128 11.35 -20.42 9.36
CA ALA A 128 10.22 -19.86 8.61
C ALA A 128 9.80 -18.52 9.21
N PHE A 129 9.22 -17.69 8.38
CA PHE A 129 8.65 -16.40 8.79
C PHE A 129 7.18 -16.38 8.42
N ASP A 130 6.39 -15.84 9.32
CA ASP A 130 5.04 -15.42 9.07
C ASP A 130 5.04 -13.94 8.71
N ASP A 131 4.35 -13.55 7.63
CA ASP A 131 4.14 -12.15 7.27
C ASP A 131 2.63 -11.88 7.36
N PRO A 132 2.15 -11.49 8.54
CA PRO A 132 0.74 -11.45 8.81
C PRO A 132 0.03 -10.42 7.93
N VAL A 133 -1.07 -10.84 7.35
CA VAL A 133 -2.00 -9.97 6.64
C VAL A 133 -2.55 -8.93 7.61
N ARG A 134 -2.73 -7.70 7.16
CA ARG A 134 -3.34 -6.65 8.00
C ARG A 134 -4.75 -7.07 8.39
N PRO A 135 -5.18 -6.80 9.64
CA PRO A 135 -6.42 -7.36 10.18
C PRO A 135 -7.69 -6.87 9.47
N ASP A 136 -7.61 -5.75 8.78
CA ASP A 136 -8.74 -5.10 8.09
C ASP A 136 -8.71 -5.28 6.56
N VAL A 137 -7.81 -6.10 6.01
CA VAL A 137 -7.70 -6.30 4.56
C VAL A 137 -9.00 -6.85 3.99
N LYS A 138 -9.53 -7.94 4.54
CA LYS A 138 -10.76 -8.57 4.01
C LYS A 138 -11.92 -7.57 3.97
N SER A 139 -12.18 -6.87 5.08
CA SER A 139 -13.25 -5.88 5.12
C SER A 139 -13.03 -4.71 4.16
N THR A 140 -11.77 -4.31 3.93
CA THR A 140 -11.41 -3.27 2.97
C THR A 140 -11.68 -3.71 1.54
N LEU A 141 -11.31 -4.95 1.19
CA LEU A 141 -11.54 -5.53 -0.13
C LEU A 141 -13.05 -5.70 -0.41
N ASP A 142 -13.81 -6.18 0.59
CA ASP A 142 -15.27 -6.31 0.49
C ASP A 142 -15.93 -4.94 0.23
N GLU A 143 -15.47 -3.88 0.91
CA GLU A 143 -15.97 -2.52 0.68
C GLU A 143 -15.60 -1.97 -0.70
N LEU A 144 -14.41 -2.31 -1.25
CA LEU A 144 -14.02 -1.96 -2.62
C LEU A 144 -14.87 -2.70 -3.64
N ALA A 145 -15.07 -4.01 -3.47
CA ALA A 145 -15.93 -4.82 -4.32
C ALA A 145 -17.38 -4.31 -4.32
N ALA A 146 -17.93 -3.95 -3.16
CA ALA A 146 -19.25 -3.32 -3.04
C ALA A 146 -19.32 -1.95 -3.74
N ALA A 147 -18.18 -1.27 -3.91
CA ALA A 147 -18.07 -0.04 -4.67
C ALA A 147 -17.84 -0.27 -6.18
N GLY A 148 -17.85 -1.54 -6.65
CA GLY A 148 -17.63 -1.91 -8.04
C GLY A 148 -16.16 -1.83 -8.47
N ILE A 149 -15.22 -2.08 -7.56
CA ILE A 149 -13.77 -2.07 -7.83
C ILE A 149 -13.26 -3.49 -7.67
N GLU A 150 -12.76 -4.06 -8.75
CA GLU A 150 -12.12 -5.37 -8.76
C GLU A 150 -10.70 -5.26 -8.22
N SER A 151 -10.32 -6.19 -7.34
CA SER A 151 -9.02 -6.17 -6.68
C SER A 151 -8.18 -7.37 -7.07
N THR A 152 -6.89 -7.14 -7.39
CA THR A 152 -5.92 -8.17 -7.78
C THR A 152 -4.62 -7.99 -7.00
N VAL A 153 -4.01 -9.08 -6.54
CA VAL A 153 -2.68 -9.06 -5.92
C VAL A 153 -1.61 -9.10 -7.00
N VAL A 154 -0.67 -8.17 -6.97
CA VAL A 154 0.48 -8.11 -7.89
C VAL A 154 1.76 -8.09 -7.08
N SER A 155 2.62 -9.10 -7.22
CA SER A 155 3.80 -9.23 -6.39
C SER A 155 5.03 -9.71 -7.17
N GLY A 156 6.21 -9.22 -6.79
CA GLY A 156 7.49 -9.74 -7.27
C GLY A 156 7.91 -11.04 -6.59
N ASP A 157 7.18 -11.49 -5.57
CA ASP A 157 7.47 -12.72 -4.84
C ASP A 157 7.11 -13.96 -5.67
N ARG A 158 7.64 -15.12 -5.22
CA ARG A 158 7.32 -16.42 -5.81
C ARG A 158 5.83 -16.75 -5.69
N ALA A 159 5.34 -17.57 -6.62
CA ALA A 159 3.93 -17.96 -6.69
C ALA A 159 3.36 -18.53 -5.38
N GLY A 160 4.13 -19.37 -4.66
CA GLY A 160 3.68 -20.01 -3.42
C GLY A 160 3.21 -19.02 -2.33
N PRO A 161 4.07 -18.10 -1.85
CA PRO A 161 3.68 -17.08 -0.86
C PRO A 161 2.56 -16.14 -1.34
N VAL A 162 2.49 -15.84 -2.64
CA VAL A 162 1.45 -14.97 -3.19
C VAL A 162 0.10 -15.69 -3.23
N SER A 163 0.08 -16.94 -3.72
CA SER A 163 -1.15 -17.75 -3.80
C SER A 163 -1.75 -18.05 -2.42
N ALA A 164 -0.90 -18.23 -1.38
CA ALA A 164 -1.39 -18.46 -0.03
C ALA A 164 -2.17 -17.23 0.49
N VAL A 165 -1.57 -16.03 0.40
CA VAL A 165 -2.23 -14.78 0.84
C VAL A 165 -3.46 -14.46 -0.01
N ALA A 166 -3.36 -14.61 -1.34
CA ALA A 166 -4.47 -14.32 -2.25
C ALA A 166 -5.63 -15.32 -2.09
N GLY A 167 -5.32 -16.61 -1.84
CA GLY A 167 -6.32 -17.65 -1.59
C GLY A 167 -7.12 -17.38 -0.31
N ASP A 168 -6.46 -16.98 0.78
CA ASP A 168 -7.13 -16.61 2.03
C ASP A 168 -8.05 -15.37 1.87
N LEU A 169 -7.74 -14.52 0.90
CA LEU A 169 -8.49 -13.30 0.59
C LEU A 169 -9.47 -13.46 -0.57
N GLU A 170 -9.51 -14.63 -1.21
CA GLU A 170 -10.35 -14.91 -2.39
C GLU A 170 -10.09 -13.94 -3.56
N LEU A 171 -8.81 -13.57 -3.79
CA LEU A 171 -8.40 -12.63 -4.82
C LEU A 171 -7.71 -13.32 -6.00
N GLU A 172 -7.84 -12.73 -7.17
CA GLU A 172 -6.94 -13.00 -8.28
C GLU A 172 -5.53 -12.50 -7.96
N TRP A 173 -4.50 -13.15 -8.54
CA TRP A 173 -3.14 -12.81 -8.26
C TRP A 173 -2.19 -13.03 -9.44
N LYS A 174 -1.14 -12.22 -9.48
CA LYS A 174 0.01 -12.36 -10.38
C LYS A 174 1.29 -12.29 -9.56
N ALA A 175 2.09 -13.35 -9.61
CA ALA A 175 3.36 -13.46 -8.91
C ALA A 175 4.55 -13.28 -9.85
N GLU A 176 5.76 -13.18 -9.28
CA GLU A 176 7.03 -13.07 -10.02
C GLU A 176 7.08 -11.88 -10.99
N LEU A 177 6.29 -10.82 -10.70
CA LEU A 177 6.24 -9.61 -11.50
C LEU A 177 7.40 -8.69 -11.10
N HIS A 178 8.43 -8.63 -11.94
CA HIS A 178 9.46 -7.61 -11.85
C HIS A 178 8.85 -6.21 -12.09
N PRO A 179 9.53 -5.11 -11.70
CA PRO A 179 9.00 -3.75 -11.86
C PRO A 179 8.49 -3.43 -13.26
N ASP A 180 9.21 -3.84 -14.29
CA ASP A 180 8.81 -3.64 -15.70
C ASP A 180 7.54 -4.41 -16.08
N ALA A 181 7.35 -5.61 -15.51
CA ALA A 181 6.14 -6.40 -15.75
C ALA A 181 4.93 -5.83 -15.01
N LYS A 182 5.10 -5.26 -13.81
CA LYS A 182 4.04 -4.52 -13.10
C LYS A 182 3.63 -3.29 -13.91
N LEU A 183 4.60 -2.55 -14.44
CA LEU A 183 4.36 -1.39 -15.30
C LEU A 183 3.59 -1.79 -16.56
N ALA A 184 4.05 -2.83 -17.28
CA ALA A 184 3.40 -3.32 -18.49
C ALA A 184 1.95 -3.74 -18.22
N HIS A 185 1.67 -4.40 -17.09
CA HIS A 185 0.32 -4.80 -16.70
C HIS A 185 -0.60 -3.59 -16.45
N ILE A 186 -0.10 -2.53 -15.82
CA ILE A 186 -0.84 -1.28 -15.62
C ILE A 186 -1.18 -0.63 -16.97
N GLU A 187 -0.20 -0.57 -17.90
CA GLU A 187 -0.42 0.01 -19.23
C GLU A 187 -1.40 -0.83 -20.08
N GLU A 188 -1.39 -2.15 -19.93
CA GLU A 188 -2.37 -3.06 -20.54
C GLU A 188 -3.79 -2.73 -20.04
N LEU A 189 -4.01 -2.61 -18.74
CA LEU A 189 -5.31 -2.25 -18.16
C LEU A 189 -5.79 -0.88 -18.65
N LYS A 190 -4.90 0.13 -18.67
CA LYS A 190 -5.23 1.46 -19.20
C LYS A 190 -5.59 1.42 -20.67
N SER A 191 -4.88 0.64 -21.46
CA SER A 191 -5.15 0.47 -22.90
C SER A 191 -6.47 -0.24 -23.15
N ALA A 192 -6.91 -1.10 -22.23
CA ALA A 192 -8.22 -1.73 -22.24
C ALA A 192 -9.36 -0.78 -21.76
N GLY A 193 -9.03 0.44 -21.36
CA GLY A 193 -10.00 1.45 -20.90
C GLY A 193 -10.29 1.42 -19.41
N HIS A 194 -9.53 0.66 -18.62
CA HIS A 194 -9.62 0.64 -17.17
C HIS A 194 -8.88 1.80 -16.51
N HIS A 195 -9.27 2.11 -15.27
CA HIS A 195 -8.65 3.13 -14.44
C HIS A 195 -8.01 2.47 -13.21
N PRO A 196 -6.80 1.86 -13.35
CA PRO A 196 -6.18 1.10 -12.28
C PRO A 196 -5.68 2.00 -11.15
N LEU A 197 -6.04 1.64 -9.90
CA LEU A 197 -5.39 2.10 -8.69
C LEU A 197 -4.22 1.16 -8.37
N MET A 198 -3.01 1.68 -8.17
CA MET A 198 -1.91 0.93 -7.61
C MET A 198 -1.73 1.25 -6.12
N VAL A 199 -1.69 0.22 -5.28
CA VAL A 199 -1.36 0.34 -3.85
C VAL A 199 -0.09 -0.47 -3.58
N GLY A 200 1.00 0.19 -3.20
CA GLY A 200 2.30 -0.45 -3.02
C GLY A 200 3.25 0.34 -2.13
N ASP A 201 4.25 -0.34 -1.52
CA ASP A 201 5.19 0.26 -0.56
C ASP A 201 6.66 0.23 -1.01
N GLY A 202 7.00 -0.65 -1.94
CA GLY A 202 8.37 -0.95 -2.30
C GLY A 202 9.03 0.09 -3.20
N ILE A 203 10.37 0.19 -3.11
CA ILE A 203 11.20 0.97 -4.05
C ILE A 203 10.94 0.51 -5.49
N ASN A 204 10.66 -0.78 -5.67
CA ASN A 204 10.40 -1.41 -6.97
C ASN A 204 9.02 -1.04 -7.54
N ASP A 205 8.12 -0.51 -6.74
CA ASP A 205 6.76 -0.12 -7.16
C ASP A 205 6.69 1.32 -7.64
N GLY A 206 7.72 2.14 -7.44
CA GLY A 206 7.76 3.54 -7.86
C GLY A 206 7.30 3.78 -9.31
N PRO A 207 7.85 3.07 -10.31
CA PRO A 207 7.40 3.17 -11.70
C PRO A 207 5.93 2.78 -11.89
N ALA A 208 5.47 1.72 -11.22
CA ALA A 208 4.07 1.26 -11.27
C ALA A 208 3.11 2.27 -10.61
N LEU A 209 3.48 2.83 -9.45
CA LEU A 209 2.72 3.89 -8.76
C LEU A 209 2.58 5.14 -9.64
N ALA A 210 3.67 5.55 -10.31
CA ALA A 210 3.66 6.72 -11.18
C ALA A 210 2.84 6.52 -12.48
N ALA A 211 2.80 5.30 -13.00
CA ALA A 211 2.11 4.95 -14.23
C ALA A 211 0.61 4.67 -14.04
N ALA A 212 0.18 4.28 -12.86
CA ALA A 212 -1.22 4.00 -12.56
C ALA A 212 -2.11 5.22 -12.78
N HIS A 213 -3.42 4.99 -12.98
CA HIS A 213 -4.39 6.08 -13.07
C HIS A 213 -4.48 6.86 -11.75
N ALA A 214 -4.46 6.14 -10.63
CA ALA A 214 -4.29 6.70 -9.29
C ALA A 214 -3.36 5.80 -8.48
N SER A 215 -2.70 6.33 -7.46
CA SER A 215 -1.77 5.56 -6.64
C SER A 215 -1.82 5.95 -5.16
N ILE A 216 -1.65 4.95 -4.30
CA ILE A 216 -1.63 5.12 -2.84
C ILE A 216 -0.46 4.33 -2.25
N ALA A 217 0.36 4.96 -1.41
CA ALA A 217 1.42 4.29 -0.69
C ALA A 217 1.18 4.31 0.83
N PRO A 218 1.60 3.28 1.59
CA PRO A 218 1.64 3.35 3.04
C PRO A 218 2.74 4.34 3.50
N GLY A 219 2.56 4.95 4.66
CA GLY A 219 3.57 5.85 5.25
C GLY A 219 4.86 5.14 5.69
N SER A 220 4.89 3.81 5.71
CA SER A 220 6.08 2.96 5.86
C SER A 220 6.84 2.73 4.56
N ALA A 221 6.27 3.13 3.41
CA ALA A 221 6.90 2.99 2.11
C ALA A 221 8.20 3.81 2.00
N SER A 222 9.03 3.46 1.02
CA SER A 222 10.22 4.25 0.72
C SER A 222 9.87 5.70 0.34
N ASP A 223 10.79 6.64 0.58
CA ASP A 223 10.60 8.04 0.20
C ASP A 223 10.28 8.19 -1.29
N VAL A 224 10.88 7.35 -2.14
CA VAL A 224 10.62 7.34 -3.59
C VAL A 224 9.17 6.94 -3.88
N SER A 225 8.67 5.89 -3.23
CA SER A 225 7.28 5.43 -3.41
C SER A 225 6.27 6.45 -2.88
N GLN A 226 6.55 7.06 -1.72
CA GLN A 226 5.69 8.12 -1.18
C GLN A 226 5.64 9.35 -2.10
N GLN A 227 6.78 9.74 -2.71
CA GLN A 227 6.82 10.84 -3.67
C GLN A 227 6.12 10.53 -4.99
N ALA A 228 6.18 9.28 -5.45
CA ALA A 228 5.50 8.83 -6.66
C ALA A 228 3.98 8.73 -6.48
N ALA A 229 3.51 8.41 -5.27
CA ALA A 229 2.10 8.19 -4.99
C ALA A 229 1.27 9.49 -4.98
N ASP A 230 0.00 9.38 -5.38
CA ASP A 230 -1.00 10.45 -5.31
C ASP A 230 -1.52 10.69 -3.90
N ALA A 231 -1.51 9.64 -3.08
CA ALA A 231 -1.87 9.75 -1.67
C ALA A 231 -1.02 8.80 -0.82
N VAL A 232 -0.86 9.15 0.46
CA VAL A 232 -0.14 8.35 1.45
C VAL A 232 -1.06 8.09 2.63
N PHE A 233 -1.20 6.83 3.06
CA PHE A 233 -1.94 6.49 4.27
C PHE A 233 -1.01 6.15 5.42
N LEU A 234 -1.38 6.55 6.63
CA LEU A 234 -0.61 6.34 7.84
C LEU A 234 -1.21 5.22 8.69
N GLY A 235 -0.35 4.48 9.39
CA GLY A 235 -0.75 3.42 10.31
C GLY A 235 -0.83 2.03 9.66
N ARG A 236 -1.38 1.08 10.44
CA ARG A 236 -1.41 -0.35 10.07
C ARG A 236 -2.71 -0.77 9.36
N SER A 237 -3.68 0.12 9.24
CA SER A 237 -4.99 -0.13 8.64
C SER A 237 -4.97 0.19 7.15
N LEU A 238 -5.65 -0.62 6.33
CA LEU A 238 -5.84 -0.42 4.90
C LEU A 238 -7.14 0.37 4.59
N ARG A 239 -8.01 0.58 5.59
CA ARG A 239 -9.28 1.35 5.44
C ARG A 239 -9.13 2.73 4.81
N PRO A 240 -8.01 3.48 5.00
CA PRO A 240 -7.81 4.75 4.31
C PRO A 240 -7.90 4.66 2.79
N VAL A 241 -7.63 3.50 2.17
CA VAL A 241 -7.78 3.29 0.72
C VAL A 241 -9.26 3.41 0.30
N VAL A 242 -10.16 2.70 0.99
CA VAL A 242 -11.60 2.81 0.75
C VAL A 242 -12.11 4.22 1.04
N LEU A 243 -11.62 4.83 2.13
CA LEU A 243 -11.99 6.20 2.49
C LEU A 243 -11.58 7.18 1.38
N ALA A 244 -10.39 7.01 0.79
CA ALA A 244 -9.91 7.84 -0.32
C ALA A 244 -10.90 7.82 -1.49
N VAL A 245 -11.26 6.61 -1.95
CA VAL A 245 -12.21 6.43 -3.06
C VAL A 245 -13.58 7.00 -2.75
N ARG A 246 -14.11 6.68 -1.57
CA ARG A 246 -15.44 7.14 -1.14
C ARG A 246 -15.54 8.67 -1.09
N VAL A 247 -14.51 9.32 -0.50
CA VAL A 247 -14.46 10.78 -0.41
C VAL A 247 -14.25 11.39 -1.78
N ALA A 248 -13.37 10.82 -2.61
CA ALA A 248 -13.14 11.25 -3.99
C ALA A 248 -14.42 11.23 -4.81
N ARG A 249 -15.13 10.10 -4.86
CA ARG A 249 -16.41 9.95 -5.57
C ARG A 249 -17.49 10.93 -5.08
N ARG A 250 -17.57 11.13 -3.76
CA ARG A 250 -18.50 12.10 -3.19
C ARG A 250 -18.14 13.54 -3.52
N THR A 251 -16.84 13.87 -3.51
CA THR A 251 -16.33 15.19 -3.90
C THR A 251 -16.70 15.49 -5.35
N MET A 252 -16.39 14.56 -6.27
CA MET A 252 -16.69 14.75 -7.70
C MET A 252 -18.19 14.84 -7.95
N ARG A 253 -19.02 14.12 -7.20
CA ARG A 253 -20.49 14.26 -7.29
C ARG A 253 -20.95 15.68 -6.92
N ILE A 254 -20.41 16.25 -5.85
CA ILE A 254 -20.74 17.62 -5.42
C ILE A 254 -20.22 18.66 -6.43
N VAL A 255 -19.00 18.47 -6.94
CA VAL A 255 -18.46 19.32 -8.01
C VAL A 255 -19.38 19.31 -9.25
N ARG A 256 -19.76 18.13 -9.74
CA ARG A 256 -20.71 18.00 -10.88
C ARG A 256 -22.05 18.68 -10.57
N GLN A 257 -22.60 18.53 -9.38
CA GLN A 257 -23.84 19.22 -8.97
C GLN A 257 -23.67 20.74 -9.02
N ASN A 258 -22.57 21.28 -8.50
CA ASN A 258 -22.30 22.71 -8.52
C ASN A 258 -22.16 23.26 -9.94
N PHE A 259 -21.47 22.52 -10.83
CA PHE A 259 -21.39 22.88 -12.25
C PHE A 259 -22.77 22.85 -12.92
N THR A 260 -23.59 21.83 -12.64
CA THR A 260 -24.95 21.75 -13.17
C THR A 260 -25.78 22.94 -12.72
N PHE A 261 -25.74 23.32 -11.42
CA PHE A 261 -26.42 24.50 -10.93
C PHE A 261 -25.97 25.78 -11.61
N ALA A 262 -24.66 25.94 -11.83
CA ALA A 262 -24.12 27.11 -12.53
C ALA A 262 -24.58 27.18 -14.00
N ILE A 263 -24.56 26.06 -14.71
CA ILE A 263 -25.05 25.97 -16.10
C ILE A 263 -26.52 26.30 -16.17
N VAL A 264 -27.36 25.65 -15.34
CA VAL A 264 -28.81 25.88 -15.32
C VAL A 264 -29.12 27.35 -15.02
N TYR A 265 -28.47 27.92 -14.00
CA TYR A 265 -28.61 29.33 -13.68
C TYR A 265 -28.31 30.23 -14.89
N ASN A 266 -27.19 30.01 -15.59
CA ASN A 266 -26.80 30.81 -16.74
C ASN A 266 -27.73 30.61 -17.95
N VAL A 267 -28.24 29.43 -18.21
CA VAL A 267 -29.19 29.13 -19.29
C VAL A 267 -30.47 29.95 -19.14
N PHE A 268 -30.91 30.24 -17.93
CA PHE A 268 -32.08 31.07 -17.70
C PHE A 268 -31.75 32.56 -17.53
N ALA A 269 -30.68 32.88 -16.81
CA ALA A 269 -30.33 34.25 -16.47
C ALA A 269 -29.89 35.08 -17.73
N VAL A 270 -29.10 34.47 -18.62
CA VAL A 270 -28.54 35.18 -19.80
C VAL A 270 -29.62 35.58 -20.77
N PRO A 271 -30.57 34.71 -21.22
CA PRO A 271 -31.64 35.12 -22.12
C PRO A 271 -32.56 36.19 -21.51
N LEU A 272 -32.88 36.08 -20.23
CA LEU A 272 -33.72 37.08 -19.52
C LEU A 272 -32.99 38.44 -19.46
N ALA A 273 -31.70 38.48 -19.26
CA ALA A 273 -30.90 39.69 -19.25
C ALA A 273 -30.85 40.32 -20.68
N LEU A 274 -30.65 39.49 -21.71
CA LEU A 274 -30.66 39.96 -23.13
C LEU A 274 -32.03 40.50 -23.55
N ALA A 275 -33.10 39.94 -23.04
CA ALA A 275 -34.47 40.43 -23.26
C ALA A 275 -34.79 41.72 -22.49
N GLY A 276 -33.86 42.27 -21.69
CA GLY A 276 -34.05 43.49 -20.91
C GLY A 276 -34.99 43.31 -19.69
N LEU A 277 -35.29 42.08 -19.30
CA LEU A 277 -36.18 41.76 -18.21
C LEU A 277 -35.52 41.75 -16.84
N VAL A 278 -34.18 41.92 -16.77
CA VAL A 278 -33.40 41.86 -15.54
C VAL A 278 -32.91 43.24 -15.12
N THR A 279 -33.34 43.72 -13.98
CA THR A 279 -32.80 44.94 -13.39
C THR A 279 -31.49 44.64 -12.62
N PRO A 280 -30.59 45.65 -12.42
CA PRO A 280 -29.37 45.43 -11.67
C PRO A 280 -29.57 44.83 -10.27
N LEU A 281 -30.66 45.20 -9.59
CA LEU A 281 -31.01 44.66 -8.27
C LEU A 281 -31.34 43.16 -8.36
N ILE A 282 -32.17 42.77 -9.34
CA ILE A 282 -32.55 41.37 -9.56
C ILE A 282 -31.31 40.52 -9.89
N ALA A 283 -30.41 41.04 -10.73
CA ALA A 283 -29.15 40.38 -11.06
C ALA A 283 -28.26 40.15 -9.81
N ALA A 284 -28.11 41.16 -8.97
CA ALA A 284 -27.31 41.08 -7.75
C ALA A 284 -27.87 40.06 -6.74
N VAL A 285 -29.20 40.05 -6.54
CA VAL A 285 -29.86 39.08 -5.65
C VAL A 285 -29.73 37.67 -6.20
N ALA A 286 -29.99 37.45 -7.48
CA ALA A 286 -29.90 36.13 -8.11
C ALA A 286 -28.47 35.55 -8.05
N MET A 287 -27.44 36.37 -8.30
CA MET A 287 -26.03 35.97 -8.22
C MET A 287 -25.63 35.62 -6.77
N SER A 288 -26.10 36.40 -5.78
CA SER A 288 -25.85 36.12 -4.36
C SER A 288 -26.51 34.81 -3.93
N LEU A 289 -27.74 34.54 -4.34
CA LEU A 289 -28.45 33.29 -4.06
C LEU A 289 -27.73 32.09 -4.69
N SER A 290 -27.33 32.19 -5.96
CA SER A 290 -26.59 31.13 -6.65
C SER A 290 -25.29 30.80 -5.92
N SER A 291 -24.54 31.80 -5.51
CA SER A 291 -23.30 31.60 -4.72
C SER A 291 -23.60 30.92 -3.38
N LEU A 292 -24.68 31.31 -2.69
CA LEU A 292 -25.07 30.72 -1.41
C LEU A 292 -25.44 29.23 -1.57
N VAL A 293 -26.13 28.87 -2.63
CA VAL A 293 -26.48 27.47 -2.97
C VAL A 293 -25.22 26.63 -3.18
N VAL A 294 -24.26 27.12 -3.98
CA VAL A 294 -22.99 26.45 -4.26
C VAL A 294 -22.17 26.25 -2.97
N VAL A 295 -22.06 27.30 -2.16
CA VAL A 295 -21.35 27.22 -0.87
C VAL A 295 -22.05 26.24 0.07
N GLY A 296 -23.37 26.33 0.20
CA GLY A 296 -24.18 25.43 1.05
C GLY A 296 -24.03 23.96 0.62
N ASN A 297 -24.03 23.69 -0.69
CA ASN A 297 -23.80 22.33 -1.22
C ASN A 297 -22.38 21.86 -0.93
N SER A 298 -21.37 22.74 -1.06
CA SER A 298 -19.95 22.41 -0.79
C SER A 298 -19.70 22.11 0.68
N LEU A 299 -20.44 22.72 1.63
CA LEU A 299 -20.32 22.43 3.06
C LEU A 299 -20.70 20.97 3.41
N ARG A 300 -21.46 20.28 2.55
CA ARG A 300 -21.78 18.84 2.71
C ARG A 300 -20.52 17.95 2.59
N LEU A 301 -19.44 18.46 1.95
CA LEU A 301 -18.14 17.75 1.93
C LEU A 301 -17.51 17.64 3.31
N ALA A 302 -17.66 18.64 4.17
CA ALA A 302 -17.13 18.60 5.52
C ALA A 302 -17.70 17.42 6.35
N ARG A 303 -18.95 17.01 6.06
CA ARG A 303 -19.62 15.86 6.69
C ARG A 303 -19.29 14.53 6.02
N ALA A 304 -18.72 14.54 4.82
CA ALA A 304 -18.41 13.32 4.06
C ALA A 304 -17.16 12.59 4.58
N ALA A 305 -16.29 13.31 5.27
CA ALA A 305 -15.05 12.81 5.84
C ALA A 305 -15.18 12.50 7.36
N GLN A 306 -16.36 12.60 7.91
CA GLN A 306 -16.74 12.12 9.25
C GLN A 306 -17.15 10.66 9.17
#